data_b90d21731fcdc1f76c8d9e4fff085882
#
_entry.id   b90d21731fcdc1f76c8d9e4fff085882
#
_cell.length_a   1.000
_cell.length_b   1.000
_cell.length_c   1.000
_cell.angle_alpha   90.00
_cell.angle_beta   90.00
_cell.angle_gamma   90.00
#
_symmetry.space_group_name_H-M   'P 1'
#
loop_
_entity.id
_entity.type
_entity.pdbx_description
1 polymer ?
#
loop_
_entity_poly.entity_id
_entity_poly.type
_entity_poly.pdbx_seq_one_letter_code
_entity_poly.pdbx_strand_id
1 'polypeptide(L)'
;MTVRLLVYGIVQGVGFRPFVMALAQEWNLCGTVCNTGSSVCIDLAGEESAIAAFRKDLMMKAPKGSRILGIRELPGIAEGRKDFCILPSPSAGDGKLPWISPDLPTCPACLAEMKDPRNRRFRHAFISCTACGPRYSLLKRLPYDRENTAMDTFPMCPQCQAEYARDPRRKHAQTIACPHCGPVLCMGEHTGEEAYQDAVRCIREGK
;
A
#
# COMPACT_ATOMS: atom_id res chain seq x y z
N MET A 1 27.52 -9.79 3.64
CA MET A 1 26.61 -10.92 3.84
C MET A 1 25.37 -10.74 2.98
N THR A 2 24.73 -11.84 2.51
CA THR A 2 23.44 -11.77 1.80
C THR A 2 22.43 -12.67 2.49
N VAL A 3 21.17 -12.22 2.58
CA VAL A 3 20.10 -12.98 3.21
C VAL A 3 18.76 -12.70 2.50
N ARG A 4 17.92 -13.71 2.42
CA ARG A 4 16.54 -13.61 1.97
C ARG A 4 15.60 -13.81 3.15
N LEU A 5 14.67 -12.87 3.35
CA LEU A 5 13.62 -12.95 4.36
C LEU A 5 12.27 -13.12 3.67
N LEU A 6 11.53 -14.17 4.04
CA LEU A 6 10.11 -14.32 3.67
C LEU A 6 9.28 -13.94 4.89
N VAL A 7 8.56 -12.83 4.79
CA VAL A 7 7.77 -12.27 5.88
C VAL A 7 6.30 -12.61 5.67
N TYR A 8 5.71 -13.32 6.63
CA TYR A 8 4.33 -13.80 6.61
C TYR A 8 3.45 -13.01 7.55
N GLY A 9 2.17 -12.92 7.22
CA GLY A 9 1.16 -12.21 8.00
C GLY A 9 0.43 -11.14 7.19
N ILE A 10 -0.19 -10.17 7.88
CA ILE A 10 -0.80 -9.00 7.26
C ILE A 10 0.33 -8.02 6.92
N VAL A 11 0.98 -8.23 5.78
CA VAL A 11 2.14 -7.46 5.31
C VAL A 11 1.96 -6.91 3.89
N GLN A 12 0.82 -7.19 3.25
CA GLN A 12 0.46 -6.62 1.96
C GLN A 12 -0.68 -5.62 2.11
N GLY A 13 -0.70 -4.56 1.31
CA GLY A 13 -1.73 -3.52 1.35
C GLY A 13 -1.64 -2.54 2.54
N VAL A 14 -0.62 -2.61 3.35
CA VAL A 14 -0.44 -1.82 4.59
C VAL A 14 0.79 -0.88 4.56
N GLY A 15 1.34 -0.61 3.36
CA GLY A 15 2.53 0.22 3.20
C GLY A 15 3.84 -0.50 3.58
N PHE A 16 3.83 -1.82 3.65
CA PHE A 16 4.98 -2.60 4.11
C PHE A 16 6.19 -2.51 3.17
N ARG A 17 6.01 -2.61 1.84
CA ARG A 17 7.11 -2.49 0.86
C ARG A 17 7.82 -1.13 0.92
N PRO A 18 7.13 0.03 0.90
CA PRO A 18 7.76 1.33 1.11
C PRO A 18 8.48 1.46 2.46
N PHE A 19 7.91 0.90 3.53
CA PHE A 19 8.55 0.85 4.85
C PHE A 19 9.86 0.05 4.82
N VAL A 20 9.85 -1.15 4.25
CA VAL A 20 11.04 -2.00 4.10
C VAL A 20 12.13 -1.27 3.32
N MET A 21 11.77 -0.60 2.23
CA MET A 21 12.73 0.17 1.43
C MET A 21 13.35 1.33 2.24
N ALA A 22 12.54 2.09 2.98
CA ALA A 22 13.03 3.18 3.81
C ALA A 22 13.95 2.66 4.94
N LEU A 23 13.58 1.54 5.56
CA LEU A 23 14.38 0.89 6.60
C LEU A 23 15.71 0.35 6.06
N ALA A 24 15.72 -0.25 4.87
CA ALA A 24 16.95 -0.71 4.23
C ALA A 24 17.90 0.46 3.91
N GLN A 25 17.36 1.60 3.47
CA GLN A 25 18.13 2.82 3.25
C GLN A 25 18.69 3.40 4.57
N GLU A 26 17.93 3.38 5.66
CA GLU A 26 18.38 3.81 7.00
C GLU A 26 19.62 3.01 7.46
N TRP A 27 19.65 1.70 7.14
CA TRP A 27 20.75 0.81 7.48
C TRP A 27 21.80 0.63 6.38
N ASN A 28 21.76 1.44 5.30
CA ASN A 28 22.68 1.36 4.15
C ASN A 28 22.75 -0.06 3.54
N LEU A 29 21.63 -0.77 3.50
CA LEU A 29 21.52 -2.09 2.90
C LEU A 29 21.09 -1.99 1.44
N CYS A 30 21.67 -2.84 0.60
CA CYS A 30 21.27 -3.02 -0.79
C CYS A 30 20.31 -4.21 -0.92
N GLY A 31 19.55 -4.26 -2.02
CA GLY A 31 18.68 -5.40 -2.26
C GLY A 31 17.32 -5.08 -2.85
N THR A 32 16.33 -5.92 -2.55
CA THR A 32 15.00 -5.80 -3.16
C THR A 32 13.89 -6.22 -2.21
N VAL A 33 12.69 -5.72 -2.48
CA VAL A 33 11.46 -6.19 -1.84
C VAL A 33 10.36 -6.36 -2.88
N CYS A 34 9.62 -7.48 -2.81
CA CYS A 34 8.42 -7.70 -3.61
C CYS A 34 7.35 -8.46 -2.81
N ASN A 35 6.08 -8.32 -3.23
CA ASN A 35 5.07 -9.25 -2.75
C ASN A 35 5.22 -10.59 -3.47
N THR A 36 4.92 -11.67 -2.75
CA THR A 36 4.65 -13.00 -3.33
C THR A 36 3.17 -13.34 -3.17
N GLY A 37 2.74 -14.55 -3.53
CA GLY A 37 1.35 -14.94 -3.25
C GLY A 37 0.97 -14.81 -1.78
N SER A 38 1.77 -15.36 -0.86
CA SER A 38 1.45 -15.47 0.57
C SER A 38 2.34 -14.65 1.51
N SER A 39 3.41 -14.03 1.01
CA SER A 39 4.42 -13.35 1.83
C SER A 39 4.96 -12.08 1.17
N VAL A 40 5.81 -11.37 1.88
CA VAL A 40 6.72 -10.37 1.31
C VAL A 40 8.12 -10.96 1.30
N CYS A 41 8.74 -10.97 0.13
CA CYS A 41 10.12 -11.42 -0.06
C CYS A 41 11.05 -10.20 0.01
N ILE A 42 12.07 -10.26 0.86
CA ILE A 42 13.07 -9.22 1.05
C ILE A 42 14.45 -9.87 0.83
N ASP A 43 15.19 -9.44 -0.17
CA ASP A 43 16.58 -9.78 -0.36
C ASP A 43 17.46 -8.64 0.16
N LEU A 44 18.40 -8.96 1.03
CA LEU A 44 19.31 -8.00 1.66
C LEU A 44 20.77 -8.36 1.37
N ALA A 45 21.56 -7.35 1.10
CA ALA A 45 23.01 -7.44 1.03
C ALA A 45 23.65 -6.28 1.83
N GLY A 46 24.61 -6.56 2.67
CA GLY A 46 25.32 -5.58 3.48
C GLY A 46 26.09 -6.18 4.63
N GLU A 47 26.52 -5.33 5.58
CA GLU A 47 27.20 -5.76 6.78
C GLU A 47 26.28 -6.58 7.70
N GLU A 48 26.82 -7.57 8.37
CA GLU A 48 26.08 -8.48 9.25
C GLU A 48 25.37 -7.73 10.38
N SER A 49 26.04 -6.75 10.98
CA SER A 49 25.50 -5.88 12.03
C SER A 49 24.32 -5.04 11.55
N ALA A 50 24.40 -4.51 10.32
CA ALA A 50 23.31 -3.73 9.71
C ALA A 50 22.10 -4.61 9.41
N ILE A 51 22.29 -5.83 8.92
CA ILE A 51 21.21 -6.81 8.68
C ILE A 51 20.55 -7.21 10.01
N ALA A 52 21.33 -7.43 11.07
CA ALA A 52 20.80 -7.75 12.40
C ALA A 52 19.95 -6.58 12.96
N ALA A 53 20.42 -5.34 12.82
CA ALA A 53 19.68 -4.14 13.22
C ALA A 53 18.40 -3.96 12.39
N PHE A 54 18.49 -4.14 11.09
CA PHE A 54 17.31 -4.13 10.20
C PHE A 54 16.23 -5.13 10.65
N ARG A 55 16.61 -6.38 10.97
CA ARG A 55 15.66 -7.40 11.43
C ARG A 55 14.93 -6.98 12.71
N LYS A 56 15.67 -6.41 13.67
CA LYS A 56 15.09 -5.89 14.91
C LYS A 56 14.08 -4.78 14.62
N ASP A 57 14.48 -3.82 13.80
CA ASP A 57 13.64 -2.67 13.46
C ASP A 57 12.45 -3.04 12.57
N LEU A 58 12.60 -4.05 11.69
CA LEU A 58 11.51 -4.60 10.89
C LEU A 58 10.33 -5.05 11.77
N MET A 59 10.62 -5.66 12.90
CA MET A 59 9.61 -6.10 13.88
C MET A 59 9.06 -4.94 14.71
N MET A 60 9.92 -4.01 15.13
CA MET A 60 9.56 -2.97 16.08
C MET A 60 8.90 -1.75 15.44
N LYS A 61 9.33 -1.38 14.23
CA LYS A 61 8.88 -0.19 13.51
C LYS A 61 7.83 -0.49 12.42
N ALA A 62 7.35 -1.73 12.32
CA ALA A 62 6.40 -2.14 11.29
C ALA A 62 5.16 -1.24 11.24
N PRO A 63 4.59 -0.95 10.06
CA PRO A 63 3.41 -0.11 9.93
C PRO A 63 2.26 -0.58 10.84
N LYS A 64 1.52 0.35 11.45
CA LYS A 64 0.43 0.03 12.40
C LYS A 64 -0.65 -0.92 11.85
N GLY A 65 -0.88 -0.91 10.55
CA GLY A 65 -1.81 -1.83 9.88
C GLY A 65 -1.23 -3.21 9.59
N SER A 66 0.07 -3.44 9.83
CA SER A 66 0.72 -4.73 9.60
C SER A 66 0.67 -5.63 10.83
N ARG A 67 0.73 -6.94 10.58
CA ARG A 67 0.90 -7.96 11.62
C ARG A 67 1.82 -9.04 11.10
N ILE A 68 3.08 -9.00 11.50
CA ILE A 68 4.06 -10.04 11.17
C ILE A 68 3.78 -11.25 12.05
N LEU A 69 3.48 -12.39 11.43
CA LEU A 69 3.20 -13.66 12.11
C LEU A 69 4.42 -14.60 12.11
N GLY A 70 5.34 -14.38 11.18
CA GLY A 70 6.58 -15.15 11.10
C GLY A 70 7.51 -14.62 10.02
N ILE A 71 8.78 -14.90 10.21
CA ILE A 71 9.85 -14.62 9.24
C ILE A 71 10.62 -15.90 9.02
N ARG A 72 10.74 -16.33 7.76
CA ARG A 72 11.63 -17.43 7.36
C ARG A 72 12.85 -16.85 6.69
N GLU A 73 14.00 -17.24 7.17
CA GLU A 73 15.28 -16.87 6.59
C GLU A 73 15.80 -17.95 5.64
N LEU A 74 16.36 -17.53 4.53
CA LEU A 74 16.97 -18.35 3.51
C LEU A 74 18.30 -17.71 3.08
N PRO A 75 19.22 -18.50 2.48
CA PRO A 75 20.38 -17.93 1.82
C PRO A 75 19.97 -16.87 0.80
N GLY A 76 20.61 -15.70 0.85
CA GLY A 76 20.33 -14.59 -0.07
C GLY A 76 20.91 -14.87 -1.46
N ILE A 77 20.33 -14.24 -2.48
CA ILE A 77 20.88 -14.19 -3.82
C ILE A 77 21.74 -12.93 -3.92
N ALA A 78 23.03 -13.10 -4.17
CA ALA A 78 23.96 -11.97 -4.39
C ALA A 78 23.76 -11.43 -5.80
N GLU A 79 22.97 -10.38 -5.93
CA GLU A 79 22.73 -9.69 -7.23
C GLU A 79 23.59 -8.44 -7.35
N GLY A 80 24.71 -8.24 -6.84
CA GLY A 80 25.63 -7.12 -7.08
C GLY A 80 24.98 -5.69 -7.11
N ARG A 81 23.80 -5.52 -6.54
CA ARG A 81 23.06 -4.26 -6.50
C ARG A 81 23.76 -3.26 -5.59
N LYS A 82 23.72 -1.99 -5.99
CA LYS A 82 24.26 -0.88 -5.20
C LYS A 82 23.19 -0.08 -4.48
N ASP A 83 21.92 -0.41 -4.70
CA ASP A 83 20.74 0.27 -4.13
C ASP A 83 19.72 -0.73 -3.61
N PHE A 84 18.67 -0.20 -2.96
CA PHE A 84 17.51 -0.97 -2.54
C PHE A 84 16.28 -0.52 -3.32
N CYS A 85 15.55 -1.47 -3.93
CA CYS A 85 14.38 -1.15 -4.73
C CYS A 85 13.17 -2.09 -4.49
N ILE A 86 11.98 -1.58 -4.83
CA ILE A 86 10.75 -2.37 -4.86
C ILE A 86 10.61 -2.98 -6.26
N LEU A 87 10.52 -4.30 -6.33
CA LEU A 87 10.29 -5.02 -7.59
C LEU A 87 8.80 -5.26 -7.84
N PRO A 88 8.40 -5.42 -9.12
CA PRO A 88 7.11 -5.99 -9.46
C PRO A 88 6.90 -7.35 -8.80
N SER A 89 5.67 -7.67 -8.45
CA SER A 89 5.33 -8.97 -7.88
C SER A 89 5.31 -10.04 -8.99
N PRO A 90 5.82 -11.26 -8.73
CA PRO A 90 5.73 -12.36 -9.70
C PRO A 90 4.27 -12.72 -9.98
N SER A 91 3.98 -13.06 -11.25
CA SER A 91 2.62 -13.37 -11.72
C SER A 91 2.03 -14.65 -11.15
N ALA A 92 2.88 -15.60 -10.76
CA ALA A 92 2.46 -16.86 -10.16
C ALA A 92 2.52 -16.77 -8.63
N GLY A 93 1.39 -16.99 -7.98
CA GLY A 93 1.34 -17.16 -6.52
C GLY A 93 2.00 -18.48 -6.09
N ASP A 94 2.42 -18.55 -4.84
CA ASP A 94 3.03 -19.75 -4.23
C ASP A 94 2.00 -20.83 -3.80
N GLY A 95 0.74 -20.70 -4.24
CA GLY A 95 -0.35 -21.63 -3.93
C GLY A 95 -0.81 -21.64 -2.48
N LYS A 96 -0.25 -20.79 -1.62
CA LYS A 96 -0.64 -20.69 -0.21
C LYS A 96 -1.68 -19.61 0.01
N LEU A 97 -2.58 -19.83 0.96
CA LEU A 97 -3.55 -18.84 1.37
C LEU A 97 -2.85 -17.71 2.15
N PRO A 98 -2.93 -16.47 1.66
CA PRO A 98 -2.31 -15.33 2.33
C PRO A 98 -3.22 -14.75 3.41
N TRP A 99 -2.61 -13.98 4.28
CA TRP A 99 -3.32 -13.08 5.18
C TRP A 99 -3.64 -11.78 4.45
N ILE A 100 -4.91 -11.51 4.23
CA ILE A 100 -5.37 -10.29 3.54
C ILE A 100 -5.68 -9.23 4.59
N SER A 101 -5.17 -8.01 4.36
CA SER A 101 -5.53 -6.87 5.20
C SER A 101 -7.03 -6.59 5.10
N PRO A 102 -7.76 -6.43 6.22
CA PRO A 102 -9.11 -5.88 6.18
C PRO A 102 -9.08 -4.45 5.63
N ASP A 103 -10.25 -3.91 5.31
CA ASP A 103 -10.40 -2.49 5.03
C ASP A 103 -10.04 -1.67 6.27
N LEU A 104 -9.35 -0.57 6.05
CA LEU A 104 -8.85 0.27 7.13
C LEU A 104 -9.65 1.58 7.20
N PRO A 105 -10.07 2.04 8.38
CA PRO A 105 -10.79 3.29 8.52
C PRO A 105 -9.96 4.47 8.01
N THR A 106 -10.62 5.50 7.49
CA THR A 106 -9.95 6.71 7.00
C THR A 106 -9.10 7.35 8.10
N CYS A 107 -7.81 7.50 7.85
CA CYS A 107 -6.89 8.07 8.84
C CYS A 107 -7.11 9.58 9.01
N PRO A 108 -6.69 10.18 10.15
CA PRO A 108 -6.90 11.61 10.43
C PRO A 108 -6.36 12.52 9.33
N ALA A 109 -5.21 12.21 8.75
CA ALA A 109 -4.60 13.02 7.69
C ALA A 109 -5.42 12.97 6.38
N CYS A 110 -5.93 11.80 5.97
CA CYS A 110 -6.83 11.70 4.82
C CYS A 110 -8.18 12.37 5.10
N LEU A 111 -8.68 12.27 6.32
CA LEU A 111 -9.90 12.97 6.72
C LEU A 111 -9.73 14.50 6.68
N ALA A 112 -8.58 15.01 7.12
CA ALA A 112 -8.26 16.44 7.02
C ALA A 112 -8.21 16.91 5.56
N GLU A 113 -7.55 16.17 4.67
CA GLU A 113 -7.52 16.47 3.24
C GLU A 113 -8.93 16.45 2.61
N MET A 114 -9.75 15.47 2.97
CA MET A 114 -11.12 15.36 2.46
C MET A 114 -12.02 16.51 2.91
N LYS A 115 -11.73 17.15 4.04
CA LYS A 115 -12.47 18.30 4.58
C LYS A 115 -11.93 19.66 4.14
N ASP A 116 -10.71 19.74 3.62
CA ASP A 116 -10.13 21.03 3.17
C ASP A 116 -10.59 21.36 1.74
N PRO A 117 -11.39 22.46 1.55
CA PRO A 117 -11.84 22.85 0.20
C PRO A 117 -10.71 23.18 -0.78
N ARG A 118 -9.50 23.49 -0.29
CA ARG A 118 -8.33 23.78 -1.13
C ARG A 118 -7.57 22.53 -1.53
N ASN A 119 -7.90 21.38 -0.94
CA ASN A 119 -7.23 20.12 -1.25
C ASN A 119 -7.86 19.48 -2.50
N ARG A 120 -7.03 18.93 -3.40
CA ARG A 120 -7.49 18.25 -4.61
C ARG A 120 -8.37 17.01 -4.35
N ARG A 121 -8.39 16.50 -3.12
CA ARG A 121 -9.24 15.38 -2.66
C ARG A 121 -10.40 15.84 -1.77
N PHE A 122 -10.74 17.12 -1.83
CA PHE A 122 -11.93 17.60 -1.13
C PHE A 122 -13.15 16.77 -1.51
N ARG A 123 -13.88 16.26 -0.52
CA ARG A 123 -15.06 15.38 -0.67
C ARG A 123 -14.86 14.11 -1.50
N HIS A 124 -13.62 13.67 -1.67
CA HIS A 124 -13.37 12.43 -2.40
C HIS A 124 -13.67 11.20 -1.52
N ALA A 125 -14.79 10.54 -1.76
CA ALA A 125 -15.27 9.40 -0.95
C ALA A 125 -14.28 8.22 -0.90
N PHE A 126 -13.50 8.00 -1.97
CA PHE A 126 -12.49 6.95 -2.06
C PHE A 126 -11.08 7.40 -1.68
N ILE A 127 -10.97 8.46 -0.85
CA ILE A 127 -9.67 8.92 -0.39
C ILE A 127 -8.96 7.81 0.40
N SER A 128 -7.68 7.59 0.06
CA SER A 128 -6.86 6.55 0.69
C SER A 128 -5.39 6.94 0.73
N CYS A 129 -4.63 6.23 1.55
CA CYS A 129 -3.18 6.25 1.58
C CYS A 129 -2.65 4.86 1.97
N THR A 130 -1.33 4.72 2.19
CA THR A 130 -0.74 3.45 2.63
C THR A 130 -1.27 2.96 3.97
N ALA A 131 -1.79 3.87 4.82
CA ALA A 131 -2.26 3.57 6.18
C ALA A 131 -3.80 3.48 6.33
N CYS A 132 -4.59 3.75 5.28
CA CYS A 132 -6.06 3.74 5.37
C CYS A 132 -6.75 3.48 4.03
N GLY A 133 -8.05 3.27 4.08
CA GLY A 133 -8.92 3.03 2.93
C GLY A 133 -9.14 1.55 2.64
N PRO A 134 -9.82 1.24 1.53
CA PRO A 134 -10.20 -0.12 1.19
C PRO A 134 -8.97 -0.99 0.87
N ARG A 135 -9.06 -2.28 1.21
CA ARG A 135 -8.08 -3.33 0.95
C ARG A 135 -8.79 -4.59 0.45
N TYR A 136 -9.42 -5.30 1.38
CA TYR A 136 -10.15 -6.53 1.09
C TYR A 136 -11.28 -6.31 0.09
N SER A 137 -12.09 -5.28 0.29
CA SER A 137 -13.25 -4.98 -0.57
C SER A 137 -12.91 -4.69 -2.03
N LEU A 138 -11.69 -4.29 -2.34
CA LEU A 138 -11.23 -4.01 -3.71
C LEU A 138 -10.39 -5.14 -4.32
N LEU A 139 -10.01 -6.15 -3.53
CA LEU A 139 -9.10 -7.20 -4.00
C LEU A 139 -9.83 -8.17 -4.93
N LYS A 140 -9.30 -8.38 -6.13
CA LYS A 140 -9.76 -9.40 -7.09
C LYS A 140 -8.93 -10.68 -6.97
N ARG A 141 -7.62 -10.55 -6.80
CA ARG A 141 -6.66 -11.65 -6.68
C ARG A 141 -5.36 -11.17 -6.03
N LEU A 142 -4.52 -12.11 -5.67
CA LEU A 142 -3.19 -11.83 -5.11
C LEU A 142 -2.08 -11.99 -6.18
N PRO A 143 -0.93 -11.39 -5.95
CA PRO A 143 -0.51 -10.51 -4.85
C PRO A 143 -1.26 -9.15 -4.84
N TYR A 144 -1.23 -8.45 -3.71
CA TYR A 144 -1.90 -7.15 -3.55
C TYR A 144 -1.15 -6.04 -4.31
N ASP A 145 -1.48 -5.90 -5.58
CA ASP A 145 -1.02 -4.85 -6.48
C ASP A 145 -2.21 -4.25 -7.24
N ARG A 146 -2.09 -3.00 -7.73
CA ARG A 146 -3.20 -2.27 -8.34
C ARG A 146 -3.91 -3.05 -9.44
N GLU A 147 -3.18 -3.70 -10.31
CA GLU A 147 -3.67 -4.55 -11.40
C GLU A 147 -4.49 -5.77 -10.93
N ASN A 148 -4.34 -6.14 -9.68
CA ASN A 148 -5.05 -7.24 -9.02
C ASN A 148 -6.22 -6.76 -8.14
N THR A 149 -6.57 -5.48 -8.21
CA THR A 149 -7.68 -4.85 -7.49
C THR A 149 -8.70 -4.24 -8.44
N ALA A 150 -9.89 -3.85 -7.96
CA ALA A 150 -10.88 -3.12 -8.76
C ALA A 150 -10.37 -1.74 -9.23
N MET A 151 -9.22 -1.27 -8.73
CA MET A 151 -8.59 -0.03 -9.16
C MET A 151 -7.84 -0.13 -10.48
N ASP A 152 -7.72 -1.32 -11.09
CA ASP A 152 -7.13 -1.53 -12.42
C ASP A 152 -7.88 -0.78 -13.52
N THR A 153 -9.20 -0.59 -13.36
CA THR A 153 -10.07 0.13 -14.28
C THR A 153 -9.93 1.66 -14.20
N PHE A 154 -9.18 2.16 -13.22
CA PHE A 154 -8.97 3.60 -12.97
C PHE A 154 -7.51 3.99 -13.19
N PRO A 155 -7.07 4.32 -14.43
CA PRO A 155 -5.70 4.75 -14.68
C PRO A 155 -5.38 6.03 -13.92
N MET A 156 -4.23 6.04 -13.25
CA MET A 156 -3.80 7.20 -12.47
C MET A 156 -3.53 8.41 -13.36
N CYS A 157 -4.06 9.58 -12.99
CA CYS A 157 -3.67 10.84 -13.61
C CYS A 157 -2.19 11.20 -13.28
N PRO A 158 -1.55 12.11 -14.02
CA PRO A 158 -0.14 12.45 -13.81
C PRO A 158 0.21 12.86 -12.37
N GLN A 159 -0.70 13.58 -11.70
CA GLN A 159 -0.50 13.99 -10.30
C GLN A 159 -0.55 12.79 -9.35
N CYS A 160 -1.50 11.85 -9.54
CA CYS A 160 -1.55 10.63 -8.73
C CYS A 160 -0.34 9.72 -9.01
N GLN A 161 0.17 9.68 -10.24
CA GLN A 161 1.41 8.96 -10.58
C GLN A 161 2.62 9.56 -9.86
N ALA A 162 2.73 10.90 -9.83
CA ALA A 162 3.80 11.58 -9.11
C ALA A 162 3.75 11.30 -7.60
N GLU A 163 2.55 11.33 -7.00
CA GLU A 163 2.36 10.97 -5.59
C GLU A 163 2.65 9.48 -5.33
N TYR A 164 2.22 8.59 -6.21
CA TYR A 164 2.52 7.16 -6.12
C TYR A 164 4.03 6.89 -6.12
N ALA A 165 4.79 7.68 -6.88
CA ALA A 165 6.24 7.54 -6.95
C ALA A 165 6.97 8.15 -5.74
N ARG A 166 6.49 9.26 -5.17
CA ARG A 166 7.32 10.11 -4.28
C ARG A 166 6.66 10.56 -2.97
N ASP A 167 5.32 10.60 -2.88
CA ASP A 167 4.64 11.11 -1.70
C ASP A 167 4.81 10.17 -0.49
N PRO A 168 5.27 10.65 0.67
CA PRO A 168 5.53 9.79 1.84
C PRO A 168 4.31 8.98 2.30
N ARG A 169 3.11 9.50 2.09
CA ARG A 169 1.86 8.85 2.51
C ARG A 169 1.24 7.98 1.42
N ARG A 170 1.55 8.23 0.14
CA ARG A 170 0.94 7.56 -1.03
C ARG A 170 1.93 6.82 -1.91
N LYS A 171 3.20 6.81 -1.55
CA LYS A 171 4.22 6.04 -2.27
C LYS A 171 3.82 4.55 -2.29
N HIS A 172 3.66 4.00 -3.50
CA HIS A 172 3.17 2.64 -3.72
C HIS A 172 1.81 2.30 -3.09
N ALA A 173 0.95 3.31 -2.82
CA ALA A 173 -0.42 3.07 -2.38
C ALA A 173 -1.27 2.56 -3.55
N GLN A 174 -1.58 1.27 -3.58
CA GLN A 174 -2.23 0.60 -4.71
C GLN A 174 -3.63 1.15 -5.01
N THR A 175 -4.31 1.67 -4.00
CA THR A 175 -5.65 2.24 -4.09
C THR A 175 -5.68 3.76 -4.27
N ILE A 176 -4.52 4.39 -4.56
CA ILE A 176 -4.46 5.84 -4.77
C ILE A 176 -5.40 6.28 -5.89
N ALA A 177 -6.17 7.33 -5.60
CA ALA A 177 -7.07 7.98 -6.54
C ALA A 177 -7.29 9.45 -6.15
N CYS A 178 -7.97 10.19 -7.02
CA CYS A 178 -8.54 11.49 -6.75
C CYS A 178 -9.86 11.63 -7.54
N PRO A 179 -10.67 12.68 -7.33
CA PRO A 179 -11.92 12.85 -8.07
C PRO A 179 -11.78 12.83 -9.60
N HIS A 180 -10.59 13.17 -10.12
CA HIS A 180 -10.35 13.19 -11.58
C HIS A 180 -10.06 11.81 -12.16
N CYS A 181 -9.43 10.89 -11.42
CA CYS A 181 -8.96 9.61 -11.95
C CYS A 181 -9.44 8.39 -11.17
N GLY A 182 -10.28 8.56 -10.18
CA GLY A 182 -10.82 7.48 -9.36
C GLY A 182 -12.31 7.31 -9.49
N PRO A 183 -12.92 6.44 -8.67
CA PRO A 183 -14.36 6.27 -8.61
C PRO A 183 -15.07 7.59 -8.29
N VAL A 184 -16.21 7.79 -8.93
CA VAL A 184 -17.08 8.96 -8.74
C VAL A 184 -18.30 8.52 -7.94
N LEU A 185 -18.73 9.35 -7.00
CA LEU A 185 -19.99 9.13 -6.28
C LEU A 185 -21.16 9.28 -7.24
N CYS A 186 -22.12 8.36 -7.20
CA CYS A 186 -23.35 8.41 -8.01
C CYS A 186 -24.56 8.22 -7.11
N MET A 187 -25.65 8.93 -7.38
CA MET A 187 -26.95 8.78 -6.73
C MET A 187 -28.07 9.06 -7.75
N GLY A 188 -28.78 8.03 -8.16
CA GLY A 188 -29.71 8.14 -9.29
C GLY A 188 -28.98 8.55 -10.57
N GLU A 189 -29.41 9.64 -11.18
CA GLU A 189 -28.78 10.21 -12.39
C GLU A 189 -27.67 11.23 -12.05
N HIS A 190 -27.55 11.64 -10.80
CA HIS A 190 -26.58 12.63 -10.37
C HIS A 190 -25.23 12.00 -10.07
N THR A 191 -24.16 12.76 -10.32
CA THR A 191 -22.77 12.32 -10.08
C THR A 191 -21.97 13.40 -9.35
N GLY A 192 -20.88 12.99 -8.69
CA GLY A 192 -19.93 13.89 -8.05
C GLY A 192 -20.59 14.75 -6.95
N GLU A 193 -20.49 16.07 -7.07
CA GLU A 193 -20.99 16.99 -6.05
C GLU A 193 -22.52 16.98 -5.94
N GLU A 194 -23.25 16.84 -7.03
CA GLU A 194 -24.72 16.74 -7.03
C GLU A 194 -25.18 15.50 -6.28
N ALA A 195 -24.58 14.35 -6.59
CA ALA A 195 -24.85 13.10 -5.86
C ALA A 195 -24.52 13.21 -4.37
N TYR A 196 -23.44 13.91 -4.01
CA TYR A 196 -23.09 14.17 -2.61
C TYR A 196 -24.16 15.00 -1.91
N GLN A 197 -24.63 16.09 -2.52
CA GLN A 197 -25.67 16.95 -1.94
C GLN A 197 -27.01 16.20 -1.79
N ASP A 198 -27.38 15.40 -2.77
CA ASP A 198 -28.56 14.55 -2.68
C ASP A 198 -28.49 13.53 -1.55
N ALA A 199 -27.34 12.87 -1.41
CA ALA A 199 -27.12 11.92 -0.31
C ALA A 199 -27.23 12.63 1.06
N VAL A 200 -26.64 13.82 1.20
CA VAL A 200 -26.76 14.64 2.42
C VAL A 200 -28.21 15.02 2.71
N ARG A 201 -28.96 15.43 1.69
CA ARG A 201 -30.37 15.77 1.81
C ARG A 201 -31.18 14.56 2.28
N CYS A 202 -31.05 13.40 1.61
CA CYS A 202 -31.76 12.18 1.98
C CYS A 202 -31.47 11.76 3.42
N ILE A 203 -30.20 11.79 3.85
CA ILE A 203 -29.84 11.43 5.23
C ILE A 203 -30.49 12.41 6.24
N ARG A 204 -30.52 13.71 5.95
CA ARG A 204 -31.17 14.71 6.84
C ARG A 204 -32.68 14.54 6.91
N GLU A 205 -33.30 14.04 5.86
CA GLU A 205 -34.76 13.78 5.77
C GLU A 205 -35.12 12.37 6.28
N GLY A 206 -34.15 11.57 6.73
CA GLY A 206 -34.38 10.23 7.25
C GLY A 206 -34.75 9.20 6.19
N LYS A 207 -34.31 9.41 4.96
CA LYS A 207 -34.53 8.52 3.81
C LYS A 207 -33.30 7.65 3.53
#